data_a394925037e1f48fa31fb29442bd9a0f
#
_entry.id   a394925037e1f48fa31fb29442bd9a0f
#
_cell.length_a   1.000
_cell.length_b   1.000
_cell.length_c   1.000
_cell.angle_alpha   90.00
_cell.angle_beta   90.00
_cell.angle_gamma   90.00
#
_symmetry.space_group_name_H-M   'P 1'
#
loop_
_entity.id
_entity.type
_entity.pdbx_description
1 polymer ?
#
loop_
_entity_poly.entity_id
_entity_poly.type
_entity_poly.pdbx_seq_one_letter_code
_entity_poly.pdbx_strand_id
1 'polypeptide(L)'
;MFQFIESIKVENGKVFLLDLHQKRVNDTFNAFSKPIKVDLKKLQNKLEHNSDLCKWRVVYDLEGKISMELLPYRYRDISSFKVVVSNEISYPLKLVDRVAFETLKSKVSADEILIVKNGLLTDTSFSNLVFKKGMDWFTPTTFLLDGVQRQSLLLQNKIKEIEIGLHNIQDFSHFKLINSMCDFVTSKEYLVRDIEY
;
A
#
# COMPACT_ATOMS: atom_id res chain seq x y z
N MET A 1 -15.56 15.69 7.51
CA MET A 1 -15.23 14.59 8.46
C MET A 1 -14.27 13.64 7.76
N PHE A 2 -13.18 13.23 8.41
CA PHE A 2 -12.22 12.31 7.79
C PHE A 2 -12.85 10.94 7.57
N GLN A 3 -12.64 10.41 6.36
CA GLN A 3 -13.03 9.06 6.02
C GLN A 3 -11.78 8.22 5.75
N PHE A 4 -11.75 7.03 6.31
CA PHE A 4 -10.67 6.05 6.18
C PHE A 4 -11.14 4.89 5.32
N ILE A 5 -10.19 4.17 4.74
CA ILE A 5 -10.49 3.09 3.82
C ILE A 5 -9.61 1.87 4.07
N GLU A 6 -10.22 0.69 4.11
CA GLU A 6 -9.53 -0.57 3.93
C GLU A 6 -9.82 -1.13 2.53
N SER A 7 -8.77 -1.68 1.90
CA SER A 7 -8.86 -2.39 0.63
C SER A 7 -8.30 -3.77 0.88
N ILE A 8 -9.15 -4.77 0.97
CA ILE A 8 -8.81 -6.11 1.44
C ILE A 8 -8.95 -7.09 0.29
N LYS A 9 -7.93 -7.89 0.03
CA LYS A 9 -7.98 -8.95 -0.98
C LYS A 9 -8.93 -10.06 -0.51
N VAL A 10 -9.85 -10.43 -1.40
CA VAL A 10 -10.70 -11.61 -1.27
C VAL A 10 -10.52 -12.43 -2.55
N GLU A 11 -10.21 -13.72 -2.40
CA GLU A 11 -10.01 -14.62 -3.52
C GLU A 11 -10.35 -16.05 -3.09
N ASN A 12 -11.12 -16.75 -3.89
CA ASN A 12 -11.59 -18.12 -3.57
C ASN A 12 -12.28 -18.18 -2.20
N GLY A 13 -13.09 -17.17 -1.84
CA GLY A 13 -13.77 -17.06 -0.55
C GLY A 13 -12.87 -16.75 0.64
N LYS A 14 -11.55 -16.63 0.43
CA LYS A 14 -10.58 -16.32 1.50
C LYS A 14 -10.32 -14.82 1.56
N VAL A 15 -10.42 -14.26 2.77
CA VAL A 15 -10.02 -12.88 3.09
C VAL A 15 -8.56 -12.88 3.55
N PHE A 16 -7.74 -12.04 2.93
CA PHE A 16 -6.30 -12.01 3.18
C PHE A 16 -5.91 -10.91 4.16
N LEU A 17 -4.95 -11.17 5.03
CA LEU A 17 -4.32 -10.23 5.97
C LEU A 17 -5.32 -9.50 6.88
N LEU A 18 -6.46 -10.14 7.21
CA LEU A 18 -7.54 -9.49 7.95
C LEU A 18 -7.08 -8.92 9.30
N ASP A 19 -6.23 -9.65 10.02
CA ASP A 19 -5.75 -9.21 11.35
C ASP A 19 -4.88 -7.94 11.23
N LEU A 20 -4.05 -7.82 10.18
CA LEU A 20 -3.26 -6.61 9.94
C LEU A 20 -4.13 -5.44 9.48
N HIS A 21 -5.17 -5.70 8.71
CA HIS A 21 -6.19 -4.69 8.38
C HIS A 21 -6.91 -4.22 9.63
N GLN A 22 -7.34 -5.14 10.52
CA GLN A 22 -7.98 -4.79 11.78
C GLN A 22 -7.03 -4.00 12.69
N LYS A 23 -5.76 -4.41 12.78
CA LYS A 23 -4.74 -3.65 13.51
C LYS A 23 -4.67 -2.20 13.02
N ARG A 24 -4.61 -1.97 11.69
CA ARG A 24 -4.57 -0.61 11.12
C ARG A 24 -5.83 0.20 11.42
N VAL A 25 -7.01 -0.43 11.40
CA VAL A 25 -8.26 0.20 11.87
C VAL A 25 -8.12 0.63 13.32
N ASN A 26 -7.64 -0.26 14.19
CA ASN A 26 -7.45 0.04 15.61
C ASN A 26 -6.46 1.19 15.80
N ASP A 27 -5.33 1.16 15.09
CA ASP A 27 -4.30 2.22 15.13
C ASP A 27 -4.88 3.57 14.70
N THR A 28 -5.80 3.57 13.69
CA THR A 28 -6.51 4.77 13.26
C THR A 28 -7.37 5.35 14.39
N PHE A 29 -8.19 4.54 15.07
CA PHE A 29 -9.00 5.02 16.19
C PHE A 29 -8.14 5.49 17.35
N ASN A 30 -7.06 4.77 17.66
CA ASN A 30 -6.12 5.13 18.73
C ASN A 30 -5.42 6.48 18.47
N ALA A 31 -5.06 6.78 17.21
CA ALA A 31 -4.45 8.05 16.83
C ALA A 31 -5.35 9.27 17.15
N PHE A 32 -6.65 9.06 17.25
CA PHE A 32 -7.63 10.10 17.63
C PHE A 32 -8.16 9.92 19.06
N SER A 33 -7.60 9.03 19.87
CA SER A 33 -8.09 8.70 21.22
C SER A 33 -9.58 8.35 21.26
N LYS A 34 -10.06 7.62 20.23
CA LYS A 34 -11.46 7.20 20.09
C LYS A 34 -11.61 5.71 20.36
N PRO A 35 -12.77 5.28 20.92
CA PRO A 35 -13.05 3.86 21.08
C PRO A 35 -13.24 3.20 19.68
N ILE A 36 -12.72 1.98 19.53
CA ILE A 36 -12.80 1.22 18.28
C ILE A 36 -14.25 0.83 18.02
N LYS A 37 -14.79 1.26 16.87
CA LYS A 37 -16.19 1.00 16.46
C LYS A 37 -16.32 0.11 15.23
N VAL A 38 -15.17 -0.30 14.63
CA VAL A 38 -15.15 -1.09 13.39
C VAL A 38 -14.50 -2.45 13.66
N ASP A 39 -15.25 -3.52 13.43
CA ASP A 39 -14.82 -4.91 13.58
C ASP A 39 -14.91 -5.60 12.21
N LEU A 40 -13.78 -5.70 11.53
CA LEU A 40 -13.70 -6.30 10.19
C LEU A 40 -14.09 -7.78 10.19
N LYS A 41 -13.84 -8.51 11.29
CA LYS A 41 -14.18 -9.93 11.40
C LYS A 41 -15.71 -10.14 11.45
N LYS A 42 -16.42 -9.24 12.15
CA LYS A 42 -17.91 -9.26 12.10
C LYS A 42 -18.44 -8.84 10.74
N LEU A 43 -17.79 -7.89 10.07
CA LEU A 43 -18.18 -7.44 8.74
C LEU A 43 -17.92 -8.50 7.68
N GLN A 44 -16.83 -9.28 7.80
CA GLN A 44 -16.52 -10.39 6.90
C GLN A 44 -17.65 -11.40 6.80
N ASN A 45 -18.36 -11.68 7.90
CA ASN A 45 -19.49 -12.62 7.92
C ASN A 45 -20.68 -12.19 7.04
N LYS A 46 -20.68 -10.95 6.56
CA LYS A 46 -21.70 -10.39 5.65
C LYS A 46 -21.27 -10.44 4.18
N LEU A 47 -20.06 -10.92 3.89
CA LEU A 47 -19.61 -11.05 2.50
C LEU A 47 -20.29 -12.23 1.84
N GLU A 48 -20.75 -12.02 0.62
CA GLU A 48 -21.19 -13.09 -0.24
C GLU A 48 -20.02 -13.94 -0.70
N HIS A 49 -20.23 -15.23 -0.86
CA HIS A 49 -19.20 -16.12 -1.37
C HIS A 49 -18.88 -15.78 -2.83
N ASN A 50 -17.60 -15.54 -3.12
CA ASN A 50 -17.11 -15.27 -4.47
C ASN A 50 -15.78 -16.01 -4.68
N SER A 51 -15.67 -16.71 -5.81
CA SER A 51 -14.44 -17.42 -6.20
C SER A 51 -13.41 -16.51 -6.86
N ASP A 52 -13.85 -15.38 -7.42
CA ASP A 52 -12.99 -14.49 -8.19
C ASP A 52 -12.12 -13.61 -7.28
N LEU A 53 -11.08 -13.04 -7.89
CA LEU A 53 -10.28 -12.01 -7.24
C LEU A 53 -11.10 -10.73 -7.08
N CYS A 54 -11.39 -10.38 -5.84
CA CYS A 54 -12.16 -9.21 -5.46
C CYS A 54 -11.41 -8.31 -4.49
N LYS A 55 -11.75 -7.04 -4.52
CA LYS A 55 -11.37 -6.04 -3.53
C LYS A 55 -12.57 -5.77 -2.62
N TRP A 56 -12.48 -6.21 -1.37
CA TRP A 56 -13.40 -5.78 -0.34
C TRP A 56 -12.96 -4.40 0.14
N ARG A 57 -13.76 -3.41 -0.25
CA ARG A 57 -13.58 -2.01 0.10
C ARG A 57 -14.43 -1.68 1.30
N VAL A 58 -13.82 -1.27 2.40
CA VAL A 58 -14.50 -0.83 3.63
C VAL A 58 -14.13 0.62 3.88
N VAL A 59 -15.12 1.51 3.85
CA VAL A 59 -14.94 2.92 4.21
C VAL A 59 -15.60 3.16 5.56
N TYR A 60 -14.92 3.87 6.43
CA TYR A 60 -15.40 4.16 7.78
C TYR A 60 -14.97 5.54 8.26
N ASP A 61 -15.67 6.04 9.29
CA ASP A 61 -15.31 7.25 10.01
C ASP A 61 -15.11 6.96 11.52
N LEU A 62 -14.70 7.97 12.27
CA LEU A 62 -14.47 7.84 13.72
C LEU A 62 -15.75 7.73 14.54
N GLU A 63 -16.89 8.03 13.96
CA GLU A 63 -18.21 7.82 14.60
C GLU A 63 -18.73 6.39 14.40
N GLY A 64 -18.03 5.59 13.58
CA GLY A 64 -18.38 4.20 13.30
C GLY A 64 -19.40 4.03 12.18
N LYS A 65 -19.62 5.06 11.36
CA LYS A 65 -20.37 4.91 10.11
C LYS A 65 -19.53 4.10 9.14
N ILE A 66 -20.09 3.05 8.57
CA ILE A 66 -19.41 2.11 7.70
C ILE A 66 -20.19 1.96 6.40
N SER A 67 -19.48 1.97 5.28
CA SER A 67 -19.95 1.42 4.01
C SER A 67 -18.98 0.37 3.51
N MET A 68 -19.47 -0.68 2.86
CA MET A 68 -18.62 -1.72 2.31
C MET A 68 -19.13 -2.20 0.95
N GLU A 69 -18.21 -2.56 0.09
CA GLU A 69 -18.46 -3.04 -1.26
C GLU A 69 -17.48 -4.19 -1.58
N LEU A 70 -17.94 -5.21 -2.26
CA LEU A 70 -17.10 -6.26 -2.83
C LEU A 70 -17.03 -6.04 -4.35
N LEU A 71 -15.86 -5.64 -4.84
CA LEU A 71 -15.67 -5.22 -6.22
C LEU A 71 -14.72 -6.18 -6.93
N PRO A 72 -15.03 -6.65 -8.16
CA PRO A 72 -14.06 -7.37 -8.98
C PRO A 72 -12.77 -6.56 -9.10
N TYR A 73 -11.62 -7.25 -9.01
CA TYR A 73 -10.33 -6.57 -9.05
C TYR A 73 -9.50 -7.06 -10.24
N ARG A 74 -8.87 -6.11 -10.92
CA ARG A 74 -7.87 -6.37 -11.94
C ARG A 74 -6.58 -5.62 -11.61
N TYR A 75 -5.46 -6.28 -11.79
CA TYR A 75 -4.15 -5.62 -11.64
C TYR A 75 -4.01 -4.51 -12.68
N ARG A 76 -3.36 -3.42 -12.26
CA ARG A 76 -3.02 -2.36 -13.20
C ARG A 76 -1.85 -2.83 -14.06
N ASP A 77 -1.92 -2.54 -15.34
CA ASP A 77 -0.75 -2.65 -16.21
C ASP A 77 0.08 -1.37 -16.06
N ILE A 78 1.32 -1.50 -15.62
CA ILE A 78 2.25 -0.41 -15.37
C ILE A 78 3.53 -0.74 -16.12
N SER A 79 4.00 0.19 -16.91
CA SER A 79 5.18 0.03 -17.75
C SER A 79 6.23 1.12 -17.58
N SER A 80 5.84 2.29 -17.07
CA SER A 80 6.72 3.45 -16.93
C SER A 80 6.67 4.03 -15.51
N PHE A 81 7.83 4.46 -15.02
CA PHE A 81 8.02 4.96 -13.67
C PHE A 81 8.83 6.24 -13.67
N LYS A 82 8.41 7.22 -12.87
CA LYS A 82 9.16 8.44 -12.68
C LYS A 82 9.32 8.79 -11.20
N VAL A 83 10.51 9.23 -10.84
CA VAL A 83 10.76 9.77 -9.50
C VAL A 83 10.11 11.15 -9.36
N VAL A 84 9.42 11.35 -8.25
CA VAL A 84 8.87 12.66 -7.86
C VAL A 84 9.31 13.01 -6.45
N VAL A 85 9.99 14.14 -6.29
CA VAL A 85 10.40 14.63 -4.98
C VAL A 85 9.27 15.44 -4.37
N SER A 86 8.86 15.07 -3.14
CA SER A 86 7.88 15.83 -2.35
C SER A 86 8.18 15.68 -0.86
N ASN A 87 8.77 16.72 -0.28
CA ASN A 87 9.08 16.74 1.16
C ASN A 87 7.84 17.02 2.01
N GLU A 88 6.82 17.66 1.42
CA GLU A 88 5.61 18.09 2.14
C GLU A 88 4.53 17.00 2.21
N ILE A 89 4.60 15.94 1.37
CA ILE A 89 3.58 14.90 1.38
C ILE A 89 3.55 14.18 2.71
N SER A 90 2.34 13.99 3.23
CA SER A 90 2.08 13.25 4.47
C SER A 90 0.83 12.40 4.32
N TYR A 91 0.94 11.09 4.61
CA TYR A 91 -0.17 10.15 4.52
C TYR A 91 -0.04 9.02 5.56
N PRO A 92 0.05 9.37 6.87
CA PRO A 92 0.30 8.38 7.93
C PRO A 92 -0.90 7.47 8.21
N LEU A 93 -2.11 7.89 7.80
CA LEU A 93 -3.35 7.15 7.93
C LEU A 93 -3.95 6.92 6.55
N LYS A 94 -4.62 5.78 6.36
CA LYS A 94 -5.21 5.39 5.08
C LYS A 94 -6.53 6.12 4.83
N LEU A 95 -6.44 7.37 4.39
CA LEU A 95 -7.58 8.23 4.06
C LEU A 95 -8.21 7.85 2.71
N VAL A 96 -9.51 8.16 2.57
CA VAL A 96 -10.19 8.13 1.25
C VAL A 96 -9.67 9.25 0.36
N ASP A 97 -9.36 10.41 0.95
CA ASP A 97 -8.77 11.56 0.25
C ASP A 97 -7.36 11.22 -0.26
N ARG A 98 -7.17 11.40 -1.56
CA ARG A 98 -5.92 11.09 -2.27
C ARG A 98 -5.43 12.23 -3.17
N VAL A 99 -6.00 13.42 -2.99
CA VAL A 99 -5.69 14.59 -3.82
C VAL A 99 -4.18 14.87 -3.88
N ALA A 100 -3.45 14.70 -2.77
CA ALA A 100 -2.00 14.89 -2.76
C ALA A 100 -1.27 13.94 -3.74
N PHE A 101 -1.64 12.67 -3.81
CA PHE A 101 -1.06 11.70 -4.74
C PHE A 101 -1.46 11.99 -6.19
N GLU A 102 -2.72 12.35 -6.42
CA GLU A 102 -3.23 12.73 -7.75
C GLU A 102 -2.49 13.96 -8.28
N THR A 103 -2.30 14.95 -7.41
CA THR A 103 -1.53 16.15 -7.73
C THR A 103 -0.06 15.85 -8.08
N LEU A 104 0.59 14.94 -7.34
CA LEU A 104 1.96 14.55 -7.68
C LEU A 104 2.01 13.79 -9.00
N LYS A 105 1.10 12.86 -9.21
CA LYS A 105 1.06 12.05 -10.42
C LYS A 105 0.71 12.86 -11.66
N SER A 106 -0.14 13.86 -11.57
CA SER A 106 -0.51 14.73 -12.70
C SER A 106 0.65 15.59 -13.25
N LYS A 107 1.76 15.68 -12.52
CA LYS A 107 2.95 16.44 -12.96
C LYS A 107 3.85 15.66 -13.93
N VAL A 108 3.57 14.38 -14.15
CA VAL A 108 4.40 13.50 -14.97
C VAL A 108 3.55 12.62 -15.88
N SER A 109 4.14 12.19 -17.00
CA SER A 109 3.47 11.34 -18.00
C SER A 109 3.66 9.84 -17.74
N ALA A 110 4.40 9.44 -16.70
CA ALA A 110 4.61 8.03 -16.36
C ALA A 110 3.34 7.36 -15.82
N ASP A 111 3.24 6.03 -15.96
CA ASP A 111 2.10 5.25 -15.43
C ASP A 111 2.06 5.27 -13.90
N GLU A 112 3.25 5.35 -13.26
CA GLU A 112 3.34 5.40 -11.80
C GLU A 112 4.54 6.25 -11.35
N ILE A 113 4.46 6.77 -10.12
CA ILE A 113 5.50 7.57 -9.50
C ILE A 113 6.17 6.84 -8.34
N LEU A 114 7.48 7.04 -8.19
CA LEU A 114 8.22 6.73 -6.98
C LEU A 114 8.43 8.02 -6.19
N ILE A 115 7.93 8.07 -4.98
CA ILE A 115 7.94 9.30 -4.18
C ILE A 115 9.20 9.30 -3.31
N VAL A 116 9.96 10.39 -3.44
CA VAL A 116 11.14 10.68 -2.62
C VAL A 116 10.79 11.80 -1.65
N LYS A 117 11.03 11.57 -0.37
CA LYS A 117 10.86 12.53 0.70
C LYS A 117 12.16 12.66 1.49
N ASN A 118 12.68 13.88 1.62
CA ASN A 118 13.96 14.15 2.30
C ASN A 118 15.13 13.29 1.78
N GLY A 119 15.19 13.08 0.47
CA GLY A 119 16.23 12.30 -0.20
C GLY A 119 16.03 10.77 -0.17
N LEU A 120 15.02 10.26 0.56
CA LEU A 120 14.75 8.83 0.71
C LEU A 120 13.47 8.43 -0.02
N LEU A 121 13.50 7.22 -0.62
CA LEU A 121 12.32 6.60 -1.21
C LEU A 121 11.31 6.24 -0.13
N THR A 122 10.04 6.47 -0.42
CA THR A 122 8.92 6.10 0.46
C THR A 122 7.99 5.09 -0.23
N ASP A 123 7.01 5.58 -0.96
CA ASP A 123 5.95 4.80 -1.58
C ASP A 123 5.80 5.16 -3.06
N THR A 124 4.90 4.48 -3.73
CA THR A 124 4.28 4.96 -4.98
C THR A 124 2.97 5.68 -4.68
N SER A 125 2.20 6.02 -5.70
CA SER A 125 0.88 6.61 -5.46
C SER A 125 -0.09 5.65 -4.74
N PHE A 126 0.12 4.32 -4.73
CA PHE A 126 -0.82 3.35 -4.16
C PHE A 126 -0.20 2.10 -3.52
N SER A 127 1.13 1.97 -3.52
CA SER A 127 1.82 0.78 -2.98
C SER A 127 3.14 1.14 -2.28
N ASN A 128 3.58 0.27 -1.39
CA ASN A 128 4.95 0.29 -0.91
C ASN A 128 5.89 -0.33 -1.96
N LEU A 129 7.17 -0.17 -1.75
CA LEU A 129 8.24 -0.62 -2.65
C LEU A 129 9.09 -1.71 -1.98
N VAL A 130 9.52 -2.68 -2.77
CA VAL A 130 10.58 -3.61 -2.39
C VAL A 130 11.61 -3.69 -3.51
N PHE A 131 12.88 -3.74 -3.16
CA PHE A 131 14.02 -3.71 -4.07
C PHE A 131 14.89 -4.93 -3.89
N LYS A 132 15.47 -5.44 -4.99
CA LYS A 132 16.32 -6.65 -5.02
C LYS A 132 17.79 -6.29 -5.10
N LYS A 133 18.58 -6.81 -4.16
CA LYS A 133 20.04 -6.73 -4.18
C LYS A 133 20.59 -8.13 -3.93
N GLY A 134 21.27 -8.69 -4.94
CA GLY A 134 21.67 -10.10 -4.92
C GLY A 134 20.46 -11.03 -4.86
N MET A 135 20.40 -11.88 -3.83
CA MET A 135 19.30 -12.82 -3.59
C MET A 135 18.24 -12.27 -2.63
N ASP A 136 18.54 -11.16 -1.95
CA ASP A 136 17.68 -10.59 -0.91
C ASP A 136 16.78 -9.49 -1.47
N TRP A 137 15.63 -9.32 -0.76
CA TRP A 137 14.69 -8.24 -1.00
C TRP A 137 14.65 -7.28 0.18
N PHE A 138 14.62 -6.00 -0.14
CA PHE A 138 14.65 -4.91 0.84
C PHE A 138 13.48 -3.94 0.61
N THR A 139 12.98 -3.36 1.68
CA THR A 139 12.01 -2.26 1.61
C THR A 139 12.63 -1.01 2.25
N PRO A 140 12.32 0.20 1.75
CA PRO A 140 12.76 1.42 2.42
C PRO A 140 12.35 1.45 3.89
N THR A 141 13.25 1.95 4.75
CA THR A 141 12.92 2.25 6.16
C THR A 141 11.86 3.36 6.27
N THR A 142 11.77 4.21 5.25
CA THR A 142 10.82 5.32 5.15
C THR A 142 9.61 4.92 4.32
N PHE A 143 8.45 5.36 4.74
CA PHE A 143 7.18 5.16 4.05
C PHE A 143 6.21 6.32 4.33
N LEU A 144 5.22 6.51 3.49
CA LEU A 144 4.09 7.41 3.74
C LEU A 144 2.99 6.68 4.49
N LEU A 145 2.74 5.41 4.11
CA LEU A 145 1.80 4.53 4.77
C LEU A 145 2.49 3.20 5.10
N ASP A 146 2.42 2.77 6.36
CA ASP A 146 2.86 1.42 6.74
C ASP A 146 1.86 0.38 6.25
N GLY A 147 2.07 -0.12 5.03
CA GLY A 147 1.16 -1.00 4.33
C GLY A 147 1.08 -2.40 4.95
N VAL A 148 -0.12 -2.98 5.01
CA VAL A 148 -0.35 -4.31 5.62
C VAL A 148 0.45 -5.42 4.93
N GLN A 149 0.67 -5.33 3.61
CA GLN A 149 1.49 -6.28 2.88
C GLN A 149 2.97 -6.14 3.25
N ARG A 150 3.48 -4.92 3.39
CA ARG A 150 4.83 -4.63 3.87
C ARG A 150 5.03 -5.22 5.27
N GLN A 151 4.12 -4.92 6.21
CA GLN A 151 4.16 -5.48 7.57
C GLN A 151 4.18 -7.02 7.56
N SER A 152 3.31 -7.63 6.77
CA SER A 152 3.24 -9.09 6.63
C SER A 152 4.55 -9.71 6.15
N LEU A 153 5.20 -9.10 5.17
CA LEU A 153 6.47 -9.60 4.62
C LEU A 153 7.64 -9.43 5.60
N LEU A 154 7.67 -8.33 6.35
CA LEU A 154 8.65 -8.12 7.43
C LEU A 154 8.48 -9.13 8.56
N LEU A 155 7.25 -9.36 9.03
CA LEU A 155 6.94 -10.37 10.05
C LEU A 155 7.33 -11.79 9.63
N GLN A 156 7.27 -12.09 8.32
CA GLN A 156 7.67 -13.37 7.74
C GLN A 156 9.17 -13.43 7.40
N ASN A 157 9.94 -12.39 7.68
CA ASN A 157 11.35 -12.26 7.30
C ASN A 157 11.63 -12.45 5.79
N LYS A 158 10.63 -12.15 4.93
CA LYS A 158 10.76 -12.24 3.47
C LYS A 158 11.41 -11.02 2.85
N ILE A 159 11.38 -9.92 3.55
CA ILE A 159 12.06 -8.66 3.19
C ILE A 159 12.75 -8.08 4.43
N LYS A 160 13.75 -7.24 4.20
CA LYS A 160 14.51 -6.53 5.24
C LYS A 160 14.38 -5.03 5.03
N GLU A 161 14.37 -4.25 6.10
CA GLU A 161 14.40 -2.80 5.99
C GLU A 161 15.83 -2.30 5.77
N ILE A 162 15.98 -1.35 4.85
CA ILE A 162 17.24 -0.63 4.63
C ILE A 162 16.94 0.79 4.15
N GLU A 163 17.83 1.73 4.40
CA GLU A 163 17.72 3.06 3.84
C GLU A 163 17.97 3.02 2.33
N ILE A 164 16.97 3.48 1.54
CA ILE A 164 17.04 3.55 0.08
C ILE A 164 16.69 4.97 -0.35
N GLY A 165 17.60 5.59 -1.07
CA GLY A 165 17.43 6.93 -1.62
C GLY A 165 18.01 7.04 -3.03
N LEU A 166 17.98 8.24 -3.59
CA LEU A 166 18.53 8.48 -4.93
C LEU A 166 20.02 8.20 -5.04
N HIS A 167 20.75 8.25 -3.91
CA HIS A 167 22.18 8.04 -3.86
C HIS A 167 22.60 6.57 -3.99
N ASN A 168 21.69 5.62 -3.67
CA ASN A 168 22.02 4.18 -3.66
C ASN A 168 20.98 3.29 -4.37
N ILE A 169 19.94 3.85 -4.96
CA ILE A 169 18.90 3.06 -5.66
C ILE A 169 19.50 2.21 -6.79
N GLN A 170 20.55 2.66 -7.46
CA GLN A 170 21.22 1.93 -8.54
C GLN A 170 22.01 0.70 -8.06
N ASP A 171 22.17 0.51 -6.75
CA ASP A 171 22.74 -0.71 -6.18
C ASP A 171 21.78 -1.91 -6.29
N PHE A 172 20.51 -1.65 -6.58
CA PHE A 172 19.47 -2.66 -6.71
C PHE A 172 19.19 -2.97 -8.18
N SER A 173 18.95 -4.23 -8.47
CA SER A 173 18.68 -4.69 -9.85
C SER A 173 17.22 -4.53 -10.27
N HIS A 174 16.30 -4.88 -9.37
CA HIS A 174 14.86 -4.91 -9.64
C HIS A 174 14.08 -4.30 -8.48
N PHE A 175 12.82 -4.00 -8.75
CA PHE A 175 11.87 -3.62 -7.70
C PHE A 175 10.48 -4.20 -7.98
N LYS A 176 9.65 -4.25 -6.95
CA LYS A 176 8.24 -4.63 -7.03
C LYS A 176 7.38 -3.61 -6.29
N LEU A 177 6.14 -3.52 -6.74
CA LEU A 177 5.06 -2.80 -6.06
C LEU A 177 4.28 -3.79 -5.20
N ILE A 178 4.16 -3.52 -3.91
CA ILE A 178 3.43 -4.38 -2.98
C ILE A 178 2.33 -3.62 -2.25
N ASN A 179 1.16 -4.21 -2.18
CA ASN A 179 0.04 -3.75 -1.36
C ASN A 179 -0.88 -4.95 -1.04
N SER A 180 -1.95 -4.71 -0.32
CA SER A 180 -2.89 -5.79 0.07
C SER A 180 -3.53 -6.54 -1.10
N MET A 181 -3.64 -5.91 -2.28
CA MET A 181 -4.19 -6.53 -3.50
C MET A 181 -3.09 -7.20 -4.35
N CYS A 182 -1.86 -6.71 -4.27
CA CYS A 182 -0.72 -7.12 -5.06
C CYS A 182 0.35 -7.66 -4.10
N ASP A 183 0.32 -8.96 -3.88
CA ASP A 183 1.24 -9.63 -2.98
C ASP A 183 2.64 -9.83 -3.60
N PHE A 184 3.58 -10.23 -2.79
CA PHE A 184 4.98 -10.37 -3.19
C PHE A 184 5.21 -11.43 -4.28
N VAL A 185 4.41 -12.48 -4.32
CA VAL A 185 4.57 -13.59 -5.28
C VAL A 185 4.03 -13.20 -6.64
N THR A 186 2.84 -12.58 -6.67
CA THR A 186 2.16 -12.22 -7.91
C THR A 186 2.60 -10.87 -8.48
N SER A 187 3.32 -10.05 -7.70
CA SER A 187 3.84 -8.75 -8.14
C SER A 187 4.84 -8.90 -9.27
N LYS A 188 4.63 -8.14 -10.35
CA LYS A 188 5.56 -8.00 -11.46
C LYS A 188 6.91 -7.42 -10.97
N GLU A 189 8.00 -7.96 -11.50
CA GLU A 189 9.35 -7.41 -11.31
C GLU A 189 9.64 -6.37 -12.38
N TYR A 190 10.16 -5.22 -11.96
CA TYR A 190 10.58 -4.13 -12.83
C TYR A 190 12.09 -3.89 -12.65
N LEU A 191 12.75 -3.43 -13.68
CA LEU A 191 14.18 -3.09 -13.61
C LEU A 191 14.37 -1.69 -13.01
N VAL A 192 15.28 -1.55 -12.07
CA VAL A 192 15.59 -0.25 -11.45
C VAL A 192 16.11 0.75 -12.49
N ARG A 193 16.87 0.27 -13.49
CA ARG A 193 17.39 1.13 -14.57
C ARG A 193 16.33 1.76 -15.47
N ASP A 194 15.08 1.24 -15.44
CA ASP A 194 13.96 1.77 -16.23
C ASP A 194 13.19 2.88 -15.48
N ILE A 195 13.65 3.26 -14.29
CA ILE A 195 13.07 4.38 -13.54
C ILE A 195 13.62 5.69 -14.10
N GLU A 196 12.73 6.61 -14.49
CA GLU A 196 13.07 7.97 -14.89
C GLU A 196 13.24 8.88 -13.66
N TYR A 197 14.19 9.82 -13.73
CA TYR A 197 14.50 10.76 -12.66
C TYR A 197 14.04 12.18 -13.00
#